data_ec2dccaf3a8b736caa69a40c8383041c
#
_entry.id   ec2dccaf3a8b736caa69a40c8383041c
#
_cell.length_a   1.000
_cell.length_b   1.000
_cell.length_c   1.000
_cell.angle_alpha   90.00
_cell.angle_beta   90.00
_cell.angle_gamma   90.00
#
_symmetry.space_group_name_H-M   'P 1'
#
loop_
_entity.id
_entity.type
_entity.pdbx_description
1 polymer ?
#
loop_
_entity_poly.entity_id
_entity_poly.type
_entity_poly.pdbx_seq_one_letter_code
_entity_poly.pdbx_strand_id
1 'polypeptide(L)'
;MKYHRLGQTGLLVSRICYGSLTMGPLQRNLSLDEGADLLVHAMELGINFVDTAEIYGTYAYIKEAMRRTQKEFIVASKSYSYTGKMMADSLEKARKELDKDVIDIFLLHEQESLLTVKGHWEAVEYLVKAKAQGKV
;
A
#
# COMPACT_ATOMS: atom_id res chain seq x y z
N MET A 1 20.58 2.94 -6.50
CA MET A 1 19.33 3.69 -6.12
C MET A 1 19.67 4.75 -5.08
N LYS A 2 19.03 5.93 -5.11
CA LYS A 2 19.12 6.95 -4.04
C LYS A 2 17.90 6.81 -3.12
N TYR A 3 18.08 7.04 -1.82
CA TYR A 3 17.03 6.96 -0.81
C TYR A 3 16.86 8.28 -0.09
N HIS A 4 15.65 8.58 0.37
CA HIS A 4 15.32 9.78 1.13
C HIS A 4 14.37 9.42 2.29
N ARG A 5 14.45 10.20 3.36
CA ARG A 5 13.45 10.11 4.42
C ARG A 5 12.11 10.66 3.93
N LEU A 6 11.05 9.91 4.14
CA LEU A 6 9.69 10.32 3.79
C LEU A 6 9.14 11.24 4.89
N GLY A 7 9.35 12.55 4.71
CA GLY A 7 8.92 13.55 5.69
C GLY A 7 9.44 13.24 7.09
N GLN A 8 8.53 13.22 8.07
CA GLN A 8 8.83 12.95 9.49
C GLN A 8 8.47 11.51 9.91
N THR A 9 8.16 10.62 8.96
CA THR A 9 7.72 9.25 9.25
C THR A 9 8.84 8.34 9.76
N GLY A 10 10.10 8.72 9.54
CA GLY A 10 11.26 7.87 9.80
C GLY A 10 11.54 6.85 8.70
N LEU A 11 10.61 6.64 7.75
CA LEU A 11 10.77 5.70 6.64
C LEU A 11 11.84 6.19 5.66
N LEU A 12 12.76 5.30 5.30
CA LEU A 12 13.79 5.55 4.29
C LEU A 12 13.38 4.88 2.99
N VAL A 13 12.82 5.67 2.06
CA VAL A 13 12.26 5.18 0.80
C VAL A 13 13.19 5.43 -0.38
N SER A 14 13.13 4.53 -1.38
CA SER A 14 13.78 4.78 -2.67
C SER A 14 13.14 6.00 -3.34
N ARG A 15 13.96 6.74 -4.08
CA ARG A 15 13.52 7.94 -4.80
C ARG A 15 12.48 7.65 -5.89
N ILE A 16 12.46 6.40 -6.36
CA ILE A 16 11.44 5.87 -7.27
C ILE A 16 10.50 5.00 -6.44
N CYS A 17 9.19 5.24 -6.58
CA CYS A 17 8.13 4.39 -6.08
C CYS A 17 7.56 3.55 -7.21
N TYR A 18 7.40 2.24 -7.01
CA TYR A 18 6.80 1.35 -8.00
C TYR A 18 5.27 1.40 -7.89
N GLY A 19 4.58 1.86 -8.93
CA GLY A 19 3.12 1.85 -9.00
C GLY A 19 2.59 0.51 -9.50
N SER A 20 1.78 -0.18 -8.70
CA SER A 20 1.31 -1.55 -9.00
C SER A 20 0.04 -1.62 -9.86
N LEU A 21 -0.69 -0.52 -10.06
CA LEU A 21 -1.97 -0.51 -10.78
C LEU A 21 -1.90 -1.19 -12.15
N THR A 22 -0.85 -0.91 -12.91
CA THR A 22 -0.72 -1.35 -14.31
C THR A 22 -0.64 -2.85 -14.48
N MET A 23 -0.20 -3.58 -13.48
CA MET A 23 -0.05 -5.04 -13.55
C MET A 23 -1.30 -5.80 -13.11
N GLY A 24 -2.17 -5.15 -12.38
CA GLY A 24 -3.38 -5.76 -11.81
C GLY A 24 -4.55 -5.92 -12.77
N PRO A 25 -5.66 -6.52 -12.26
CA PRO A 25 -6.84 -6.86 -13.06
C PRO A 25 -7.55 -5.65 -13.66
N LEU A 26 -7.33 -4.44 -13.16
CA LEU A 26 -7.91 -3.23 -13.74
C LEU A 26 -7.23 -2.80 -15.05
N GLN A 27 -6.03 -3.31 -15.35
CA GLN A 27 -5.30 -2.97 -16.58
C GLN A 27 -4.78 -4.22 -17.29
N ARG A 28 -3.52 -4.63 -17.07
CA ARG A 28 -2.88 -5.72 -17.82
C ARG A 28 -3.28 -7.12 -17.35
N ASN A 29 -3.78 -7.23 -16.13
CA ASN A 29 -4.17 -8.50 -15.51
C ASN A 29 -3.11 -9.60 -15.69
N LEU A 30 -1.88 -9.28 -15.33
CA LEU A 30 -0.77 -10.23 -15.41
C LEU A 30 -1.03 -11.45 -14.51
N SER A 31 -0.43 -12.58 -14.84
CA SER A 31 -0.39 -13.71 -13.93
C SER A 31 0.36 -13.33 -12.63
N LEU A 32 0.13 -14.10 -11.57
CA LEU A 32 0.81 -13.87 -10.28
C LEU A 32 2.33 -13.92 -10.44
N ASP A 33 2.83 -14.85 -11.23
CA ASP A 33 4.27 -15.01 -11.47
C ASP A 33 4.86 -13.82 -12.21
N GLU A 34 4.24 -13.39 -13.33
CA GLU A 34 4.71 -12.23 -14.09
C GLU A 34 4.70 -10.95 -13.26
N GLY A 35 3.63 -10.72 -12.48
CA GLY A 35 3.53 -9.54 -11.63
C GLY A 35 4.55 -9.57 -10.47
N ALA A 36 4.76 -10.73 -9.87
CA ALA A 36 5.79 -10.89 -8.83
C ALA A 36 7.20 -10.72 -9.39
N ASP A 37 7.50 -11.25 -10.57
CA ASP A 37 8.81 -11.11 -11.22
C ASP A 37 9.17 -9.64 -11.49
N LEU A 38 8.20 -8.83 -11.92
CA LEU A 38 8.42 -7.40 -12.11
C LEU A 38 8.78 -6.69 -10.79
N LEU A 39 8.13 -7.06 -9.70
CA LEU A 39 8.42 -6.52 -8.37
C LEU A 39 9.76 -7.02 -7.81
N VAL A 40 10.09 -8.29 -8.02
CA VAL A 40 11.41 -8.84 -7.69
C VAL A 40 12.51 -8.05 -8.40
N HIS A 41 12.34 -7.83 -9.72
CA HIS A 41 13.30 -7.04 -10.49
C HIS A 41 13.40 -5.59 -9.99
N ALA A 42 12.29 -4.98 -9.62
CA ALA A 42 12.30 -3.65 -8.99
C ALA A 42 13.12 -3.64 -7.69
N MET A 43 12.97 -4.65 -6.84
CA MET A 43 13.78 -4.81 -5.62
C MET A 43 15.28 -4.99 -5.91
N GLU A 44 15.63 -5.75 -6.94
CA GLU A 44 17.02 -5.93 -7.38
C GLU A 44 17.66 -4.62 -7.84
N LEU A 45 16.90 -3.74 -8.48
CA LEU A 45 17.29 -2.38 -8.84
C LEU A 45 17.36 -1.42 -7.63
N GLY A 46 17.00 -1.89 -6.45
CA GLY A 46 17.02 -1.14 -5.19
C GLY A 46 15.76 -0.32 -4.92
N ILE A 47 14.64 -0.59 -5.62
CA ILE A 47 13.35 0.00 -5.26
C ILE A 47 12.80 -0.74 -4.04
N ASN A 48 12.56 -0.01 -2.95
CA ASN A 48 11.98 -0.54 -1.72
C ASN A 48 10.62 0.04 -1.39
N PHE A 49 10.05 0.86 -2.27
CA PHE A 49 8.80 1.57 -2.08
C PHE A 49 7.80 1.21 -3.17
N VAL A 50 6.62 0.74 -2.77
CA VAL A 50 5.53 0.36 -3.68
C VAL A 50 4.25 1.11 -3.33
N ASP A 51 3.59 1.62 -4.36
CA ASP A 51 2.25 2.22 -4.30
C ASP A 51 1.21 1.24 -4.84
N THR A 52 0.21 0.99 -4.03
CA THR A 52 -0.92 0.13 -4.35
C THR A 52 -2.22 0.71 -3.81
N ALA A 53 -3.34 0.02 -4.00
CA ALA A 53 -4.62 0.33 -3.40
C ALA A 53 -5.48 -0.95 -3.29
N GLU A 54 -6.44 -0.95 -2.41
CA GLU A 54 -7.37 -2.06 -2.23
C GLU A 54 -8.05 -2.47 -3.55
N ILE A 55 -8.51 -1.47 -4.32
CA ILE A 55 -9.22 -1.70 -5.59
C ILE A 55 -8.31 -2.25 -6.70
N TYR A 56 -6.99 -2.09 -6.61
CA TYR A 56 -6.08 -2.53 -7.66
C TYR A 56 -5.96 -4.05 -7.76
N GLY A 57 -6.30 -4.79 -6.68
CA GLY A 57 -6.19 -6.25 -6.65
C GLY A 57 -4.76 -6.78 -6.77
N THR A 58 -3.77 -6.00 -6.31
CA THR A 58 -2.34 -6.30 -6.54
C THR A 58 -1.58 -6.72 -5.28
N TYR A 59 -2.25 -6.90 -4.15
CA TYR A 59 -1.61 -7.32 -2.90
C TYR A 59 -0.90 -8.66 -3.04
N ALA A 60 -1.50 -9.62 -3.75
CA ALA A 60 -0.93 -10.94 -3.94
C ALA A 60 0.42 -10.90 -4.67
N TYR A 61 0.60 -10.02 -5.67
CA TYR A 61 1.87 -9.84 -6.38
C TYR A 61 2.97 -9.32 -5.45
N ILE A 62 2.62 -8.32 -4.61
CA ILE A 62 3.54 -7.70 -3.65
C ILE A 62 3.97 -8.73 -2.59
N LYS A 63 3.01 -9.46 -2.00
CA LYS A 63 3.27 -10.56 -1.07
C LYS A 63 4.21 -11.60 -1.67
N GLU A 64 3.92 -12.06 -2.88
CA GLU A 64 4.71 -13.09 -3.55
C GLU A 64 6.15 -12.61 -3.84
N ALA A 65 6.33 -11.36 -4.28
CA ALA A 65 7.66 -10.79 -4.48
C ALA A 65 8.47 -10.71 -3.18
N MET A 66 7.85 -10.27 -2.08
CA MET A 66 8.48 -10.24 -0.75
C MET A 66 8.87 -11.66 -0.30
N ARG A 67 7.97 -12.64 -0.49
CA ARG A 67 8.25 -14.05 -0.17
C ARG A 67 9.45 -14.62 -0.96
N ARG A 68 9.55 -14.31 -2.27
CA ARG A 68 10.65 -14.80 -3.14
C ARG A 68 11.99 -14.18 -2.77
N THR A 69 12.01 -12.92 -2.42
CA THR A 69 13.25 -12.18 -2.14
C THR A 69 13.68 -12.23 -0.68
N GLN A 70 12.77 -12.61 0.23
CA GLN A 70 12.95 -12.47 1.68
C GLN A 70 13.27 -11.02 2.10
N LYS A 71 12.75 -10.04 1.33
CA LYS A 71 12.89 -8.60 1.57
C LYS A 71 11.52 -7.96 1.66
N GLU A 72 11.43 -6.88 2.42
CA GLU A 72 10.19 -6.11 2.58
C GLU A 72 10.16 -4.89 1.66
N PHE A 73 8.96 -4.60 1.13
CA PHE A 73 8.61 -3.28 0.62
C PHE A 73 8.08 -2.39 1.73
N ILE A 74 8.37 -1.09 1.66
CA ILE A 74 7.56 -0.05 2.27
C ILE A 74 6.32 0.10 1.38
N VAL A 75 5.15 -0.23 1.93
CA VAL A 75 3.90 -0.28 1.17
C VAL A 75 3.04 0.93 1.49
N ALA A 76 2.70 1.72 0.46
CA ALA A 76 1.62 2.69 0.51
C ALA A 76 0.36 2.09 -0.11
N SER A 77 -0.68 1.92 0.69
CA SER A 77 -1.98 1.45 0.22
C SER A 77 -3.08 2.49 0.47
N LYS A 78 -4.25 2.29 -0.14
CA LYS A 78 -5.36 3.24 -0.14
C LYS A 78 -6.70 2.51 -0.18
N SER A 79 -7.74 3.14 0.37
CA SER A 79 -9.11 2.65 0.24
C SER A 79 -10.09 3.81 0.03
N TYR A 80 -11.19 3.52 -0.67
CA TYR A 80 -12.35 4.43 -0.81
C TYR A 80 -13.32 4.35 0.38
N SER A 81 -13.01 3.57 1.39
CA SER A 81 -13.85 3.42 2.59
C SER A 81 -14.08 4.75 3.29
N TYR A 82 -15.33 5.09 3.54
CA TYR A 82 -15.73 6.37 4.13
C TYR A 82 -16.24 6.27 5.57
N THR A 83 -16.67 5.08 6.04
CA THR A 83 -17.00 4.86 7.45
C THR A 83 -15.84 4.24 8.22
N GLY A 84 -15.83 4.41 9.52
CA GLY A 84 -14.81 3.80 10.39
C GLY A 84 -14.79 2.27 10.28
N LYS A 85 -15.97 1.62 10.19
CA LYS A 85 -16.06 0.17 10.03
C LYS A 85 -15.49 -0.30 8.70
N MET A 86 -15.89 0.32 7.59
CA MET A 86 -15.38 -0.05 6.26
C MET A 86 -13.87 0.12 6.20
N MET A 87 -13.34 1.21 6.77
CA MET A 87 -11.90 1.45 6.78
C MET A 87 -11.15 0.42 7.63
N ALA A 88 -11.77 -0.02 8.73
CA ALA A 88 -11.23 -1.12 9.54
C ALA A 88 -11.12 -2.41 8.72
N ASP A 89 -12.19 -2.77 8.03
CA ASP A 89 -12.24 -3.97 7.19
C ASP A 89 -11.19 -3.90 6.05
N SER A 90 -11.05 -2.72 5.41
CA SER A 90 -10.05 -2.48 4.35
C SER A 90 -8.61 -2.58 4.86
N LEU A 91 -8.31 -2.02 6.02
CA LEU A 91 -6.97 -2.11 6.60
C LEU A 91 -6.62 -3.54 6.99
N GLU A 92 -7.52 -4.27 7.65
CA GLU A 92 -7.29 -5.67 8.02
C GLU A 92 -7.16 -6.57 6.78
N LYS A 93 -7.94 -6.30 5.72
CA LYS A 93 -7.76 -6.97 4.42
C LYS A 93 -6.36 -6.74 3.86
N ALA A 94 -5.88 -5.50 3.82
CA ALA A 94 -4.55 -5.18 3.33
C ALA A 94 -3.47 -5.91 4.16
N ARG A 95 -3.56 -5.89 5.49
CA ARG A 95 -2.62 -6.57 6.39
C ARG A 95 -2.58 -8.07 6.11
N LYS A 96 -3.75 -8.71 5.99
CA LYS A 96 -3.88 -10.15 5.72
C LYS A 96 -3.36 -10.53 4.33
N GLU A 97 -3.76 -9.80 3.29
CA GLU A 97 -3.40 -10.13 1.91
C GLU A 97 -1.94 -9.82 1.58
N LEU A 98 -1.35 -8.81 2.21
CA LEU A 98 0.07 -8.48 2.11
C LEU A 98 0.96 -9.32 3.04
N ASP A 99 0.35 -10.00 4.02
CA ASP A 99 1.07 -10.73 5.08
C ASP A 99 1.98 -9.81 5.91
N LYS A 100 1.44 -8.64 6.28
CA LYS A 100 2.15 -7.62 7.07
C LYS A 100 1.37 -7.28 8.33
N ASP A 101 2.04 -7.24 9.47
CA ASP A 101 1.43 -6.81 10.74
C ASP A 101 1.13 -5.30 10.74
N VAL A 102 1.93 -4.52 10.04
CA VAL A 102 1.81 -3.07 9.91
C VAL A 102 1.84 -2.69 8.44
N ILE A 103 0.88 -1.87 8.00
CA ILE A 103 0.94 -1.24 6.69
C ILE A 103 1.66 0.10 6.85
N ASP A 104 2.77 0.29 6.16
CA ASP A 104 3.67 1.42 6.38
C ASP A 104 2.99 2.79 6.15
N ILE A 105 2.11 2.86 5.14
CA ILE A 105 1.32 4.05 4.79
C ILE A 105 -0.07 3.62 4.35
N PHE A 106 -1.13 4.15 4.97
CA PHE A 106 -2.50 3.91 4.53
C PHE A 106 -3.24 5.23 4.34
N LEU A 107 -3.87 5.40 3.18
CA LEU A 107 -4.44 6.67 2.72
C LEU A 107 -5.94 6.54 2.41
N LEU A 108 -6.65 7.66 2.48
CA LEU A 108 -7.91 7.82 1.77
C LEU A 108 -7.61 7.91 0.27
N HIS A 109 -8.35 7.18 -0.56
CA HIS A 109 -8.14 7.16 -2.00
C HIS A 109 -8.85 8.34 -2.67
N GLU A 110 -8.12 9.09 -3.53
CA GLU A 110 -8.64 10.16 -4.39
C GLU A 110 -9.47 11.23 -3.64
N GLN A 111 -8.86 11.93 -2.72
CA GLN A 111 -9.51 13.04 -2.02
C GLN A 111 -9.31 14.35 -2.78
N GLU A 112 -10.32 14.78 -3.53
CA GLU A 112 -10.24 15.93 -4.44
C GLU A 112 -10.54 17.29 -3.76
N SER A 113 -11.17 17.29 -2.59
CA SER A 113 -11.60 18.48 -1.90
C SER A 113 -11.74 18.30 -0.39
N LEU A 114 -11.85 19.41 0.35
CA LEU A 114 -12.18 19.37 1.78
C LEU A 114 -13.57 18.75 2.05
N LEU A 115 -14.49 18.80 1.10
CA LEU A 115 -15.81 18.18 1.24
C LEU A 115 -15.71 16.67 1.18
N THR A 116 -14.88 16.11 0.27
CA THR A 116 -14.66 14.66 0.20
C THR A 116 -13.97 14.16 1.47
N VAL A 117 -12.97 14.87 1.99
CA VAL A 117 -12.34 14.55 3.26
C VAL A 117 -13.35 14.59 4.42
N LYS A 118 -14.24 15.60 4.48
CA LYS A 118 -15.29 15.65 5.50
C LYS A 118 -16.25 14.47 5.42
N GLY A 119 -16.62 14.04 4.20
CA GLY A 119 -17.45 12.85 3.98
C GLY A 119 -16.80 11.54 4.42
N HIS A 120 -15.46 11.52 4.54
CA HIS A 120 -14.66 10.37 4.98
C HIS A 120 -14.16 10.52 6.43
N TRP A 121 -14.71 11.45 7.22
CA TRP A 121 -14.15 11.79 8.53
C TRP A 121 -14.08 10.62 9.50
N GLU A 122 -15.09 9.76 9.53
CA GLU A 122 -15.06 8.54 10.35
C GLU A 122 -13.89 7.60 9.98
N ALA A 123 -13.59 7.51 8.68
CA ALA A 123 -12.45 6.72 8.21
C ALA A 123 -11.12 7.35 8.64
N VAL A 124 -11.00 8.68 8.65
CA VAL A 124 -9.83 9.41 9.19
C VAL A 124 -9.65 9.12 10.67
N GLU A 125 -10.72 9.25 11.48
CA GLU A 125 -10.66 8.98 12.92
C GLU A 125 -10.23 7.53 13.21
N TYR A 126 -10.73 6.58 12.40
CA TYR A 126 -10.30 5.19 12.52
C TYR A 126 -8.80 5.04 12.21
N LEU A 127 -8.30 5.62 11.12
CA LEU A 127 -6.88 5.53 10.75
C LEU A 127 -5.96 6.16 11.82
N VAL A 128 -6.38 7.26 12.45
CA VAL A 128 -5.64 7.85 13.58
C VAL A 128 -5.54 6.87 14.74
N LYS A 129 -6.64 6.18 15.08
CA LYS A 129 -6.63 5.12 16.11
C LYS A 129 -5.78 3.92 15.71
N ALA A 130 -5.89 3.46 14.46
CA ALA A 130 -5.12 2.34 13.93
C ALA A 130 -3.62 2.63 13.98
N LYS A 131 -3.21 3.86 13.67
CA LYS A 131 -1.82 4.32 13.81
C LYS A 131 -1.36 4.28 15.26
N ALA A 132 -2.16 4.78 16.18
CA ALA A 132 -1.84 4.72 17.62
C ALA A 132 -1.73 3.28 18.15
N GLN A 133 -2.40 2.31 17.51
CA GLN A 133 -2.34 0.88 17.80
C GLN A 133 -1.19 0.16 17.09
N GLY A 134 -0.38 0.85 16.28
CA GLY A 134 0.71 0.25 15.54
C GLY A 134 0.27 -0.64 14.37
N LYS A 135 -0.91 -0.39 13.78
CA LYS A 135 -1.40 -1.10 12.59
C LYS A 135 -1.04 -0.36 11.29
N VAL A 136 -0.72 0.92 11.42
CA VAL A 136 -0.27 1.83 10.35
C VAL A 136 0.93 2.61 10.85
#